data_f1c67591563d5d519d468008d8c09ac9
#
_entry.id   f1c67591563d5d519d468008d8c09ac9
#
_cell.length_a   1.000
_cell.length_b   1.000
_cell.length_c   1.000
_cell.angle_alpha   90.00
_cell.angle_beta   90.00
_cell.angle_gamma   90.00
#
_symmetry.space_group_name_H-M   'P 1'
#
loop_
_entity.id
_entity.type
_entity.pdbx_description
1 polymer ?
#
loop_
_entity_poly.entity_id
_entity_poly.type
_entity_poly.pdbx_seq_one_letter_code
_entity_poly.pdbx_strand_id
1 'polypeptide(L)'
;GGDYQIEYEGLPQGVPVLNESQKEEILEIPEVVSASFYRMRDYADGIYYQDKSMDGGKVLGIDSDYLDTCGYQLVRGRGFNQKEYVNFKKVALLDETAANSFFEKGEELGKTIEIKGEPFVVVGVVKKSDEYEPVINSIEEYYTYYNDESGIVMITDSVWPVVYQYDE
;
A
#
# COMPACT_ATOMS: atom_id res chain seq x y z
N GLY A 1 20.18 -7.33 -11.03
CA GLY A 1 19.19 -6.37 -11.41
C GLY A 1 18.56 -5.85 -10.14
N GLY A 2 18.19 -4.62 -10.10
CA GLY A 2 17.64 -4.02 -8.92
C GLY A 2 16.32 -3.34 -9.19
N ASP A 3 15.35 -3.65 -8.36
CA ASP A 3 14.16 -2.85 -8.26
C ASP A 3 14.44 -1.72 -7.29
N TYR A 4 14.18 -0.50 -7.73
CA TYR A 4 14.35 0.68 -6.89
C TYR A 4 13.00 1.12 -6.37
N GLN A 5 12.93 1.28 -5.07
CA GLN A 5 11.75 1.69 -4.37
C GLN A 5 12.04 2.99 -3.62
N ILE A 6 11.22 4.01 -3.84
CA ILE A 6 11.36 5.29 -3.17
C ILE A 6 10.20 5.45 -2.20
N GLU A 7 10.54 5.49 -0.93
CA GLU A 7 9.59 5.56 0.17
C GLU A 7 9.52 6.98 0.72
N TYR A 8 8.31 7.44 0.97
CA TYR A 8 8.05 8.74 1.59
C TYR A 8 7.22 8.54 2.84
N GLU A 9 7.91 8.42 3.96
CA GLU A 9 7.30 8.27 5.26
C GLU A 9 7.40 9.60 6.00
N GLY A 10 6.24 10.15 6.39
CA GLY A 10 6.18 11.35 7.22
C GLY A 10 6.94 12.54 6.64
N LEU A 11 6.69 12.88 5.39
CA LEU A 11 7.39 13.97 4.71
C LEU A 11 7.24 15.29 5.50
N PRO A 12 8.35 15.97 5.83
CA PRO A 12 8.28 17.31 6.41
C PRO A 12 7.59 18.29 5.47
N GLN A 13 6.95 19.30 6.01
CA GLN A 13 6.38 20.38 5.21
C GLN A 13 7.45 20.98 4.28
N GLY A 14 7.12 21.12 3.00
CA GLY A 14 7.99 21.72 2.01
C GLY A 14 8.89 20.76 1.25
N VAL A 15 8.84 19.46 1.55
CA VAL A 15 9.56 18.48 0.72
C VAL A 15 8.75 18.22 -0.55
N PRO A 16 9.33 18.42 -1.73
CA PRO A 16 8.61 18.17 -2.98
C PRO A 16 8.32 16.69 -3.15
N VAL A 17 7.09 16.38 -3.55
CA VAL A 17 6.69 15.02 -3.91
C VAL A 17 7.17 14.74 -5.33
N LEU A 18 7.80 13.60 -5.54
CA LEU A 18 8.21 13.17 -6.88
C LEU A 18 6.99 12.97 -7.78
N ASN A 19 7.12 13.34 -9.04
CA ASN A 19 6.08 13.21 -10.05
C ASN A 19 6.47 12.19 -11.13
N GLU A 20 5.58 11.92 -12.06
CA GLU A 20 5.80 10.94 -13.14
C GLU A 20 6.99 11.31 -14.04
N SER A 21 7.23 12.59 -14.29
CA SER A 21 8.41 13.02 -15.08
C SER A 21 9.72 12.65 -14.37
N GLN A 22 9.78 12.81 -13.06
CA GLN A 22 10.96 12.43 -12.28
C GLN A 22 11.14 10.91 -12.23
N LYS A 23 10.04 10.15 -12.19
CA LYS A 23 10.08 8.70 -12.32
C LYS A 23 10.64 8.26 -13.66
N GLU A 24 10.22 8.89 -14.76
CA GLU A 24 10.75 8.63 -16.09
C GLU A 24 12.25 8.90 -16.17
N GLU A 25 12.73 9.99 -15.58
CA GLU A 25 14.16 10.30 -15.50
C GLU A 25 14.94 9.22 -14.74
N ILE A 26 14.39 8.68 -13.65
CA ILE A 26 15.00 7.58 -12.89
C ILE A 26 15.09 6.33 -13.77
N LEU A 27 14.06 6.01 -14.55
CA LEU A 27 14.02 4.84 -15.45
C LEU A 27 15.02 4.93 -16.61
N GLU A 28 15.47 6.14 -16.96
CA GLU A 28 16.54 6.35 -17.96
C GLU A 28 17.94 5.96 -17.46
N ILE A 29 18.10 5.76 -16.15
CA ILE A 29 19.37 5.30 -15.57
C ILE A 29 19.56 3.82 -15.93
N PRO A 30 20.71 3.41 -16.55
CA PRO A 30 20.86 2.07 -17.11
C PRO A 30 20.72 0.91 -16.10
N GLU A 31 20.99 1.16 -14.83
CA GLU A 31 20.90 0.15 -13.77
C GLU A 31 19.48 -0.01 -13.21
N VAL A 32 18.57 0.88 -13.57
CA VAL A 32 17.17 0.81 -13.07
C VAL A 32 16.33 0.00 -14.04
N VAL A 33 15.83 -1.14 -13.57
CA VAL A 33 14.96 -2.05 -14.32
C VAL A 33 13.50 -1.65 -14.16
N SER A 34 13.09 -1.32 -12.95
CA SER A 34 11.76 -0.80 -12.64
C SER A 34 11.82 0.22 -11.52
N ALA A 35 10.84 1.10 -11.45
CA ALA A 35 10.71 2.06 -10.38
C ALA A 35 9.22 2.27 -10.06
N SER A 36 8.91 2.42 -8.77
CA SER A 36 7.60 2.81 -8.31
C SER A 36 7.70 3.88 -7.24
N PHE A 37 6.63 4.67 -7.11
CA PHE A 37 6.50 5.65 -6.05
C PHE A 37 5.33 5.28 -5.17
N TYR A 38 5.49 5.49 -3.86
CA TYR A 38 4.40 5.29 -2.93
C TYR A 38 4.50 6.26 -1.75
N ARG A 39 3.39 6.43 -1.07
CA ARG A 39 3.31 7.14 0.20
C ARG A 39 2.86 6.17 1.26
N MET A 40 3.33 6.34 2.48
CA MET A 40 3.00 5.46 3.58
C MET A 40 2.61 6.25 4.83
N ARG A 41 1.56 5.78 5.48
CA ARG A 41 1.23 6.14 6.86
C ARG A 41 1.40 4.90 7.72
N ASP A 42 2.43 4.90 8.54
CA ASP A 42 2.68 3.85 9.52
C ASP A 42 1.85 4.09 10.77
N TYR A 43 1.51 3.03 11.49
CA TYR A 43 0.63 3.08 12.66
C TYR A 43 -0.67 3.87 12.37
N ALA A 44 -1.25 3.62 11.20
CA ALA A 44 -2.44 4.33 10.78
C ALA A 44 -3.61 4.02 11.71
N ASP A 45 -4.31 5.05 12.11
CA ASP A 45 -5.54 4.98 12.88
C ASP A 45 -6.75 5.28 12.00
N GLY A 46 -7.94 5.05 12.52
CA GLY A 46 -9.19 5.37 11.83
C GLY A 46 -9.50 4.46 10.65
N ILE A 47 -8.98 3.22 10.65
CA ILE A 47 -9.32 2.20 9.66
C ILE A 47 -10.35 1.27 10.26
N TYR A 48 -11.56 1.27 9.68
CA TYR A 48 -12.70 0.52 10.21
C TYR A 48 -13.43 -0.27 9.15
N TYR A 49 -13.91 -1.43 9.53
CA TYR A 49 -15.04 -2.08 8.87
C TYR A 49 -16.17 -2.19 9.88
N GLN A 50 -17.24 -1.39 9.67
CA GLN A 50 -18.33 -1.25 10.64
C GLN A 50 -17.74 -0.84 12.03
N ASP A 51 -17.89 -1.67 13.05
CA ASP A 51 -17.37 -1.43 14.39
C ASP A 51 -16.01 -2.06 14.68
N LYS A 52 -15.44 -2.78 13.70
CA LYS A 52 -14.10 -3.38 13.81
C LYS A 52 -13.04 -2.41 13.36
N SER A 53 -11.97 -2.28 14.13
CA SER A 53 -10.80 -1.47 13.77
C SER A 53 -9.58 -2.33 13.46
N MET A 54 -8.70 -1.80 12.62
CA MET A 54 -7.37 -2.34 12.41
C MET A 54 -6.37 -1.42 13.12
N ASP A 55 -5.83 -1.87 14.23
CA ASP A 55 -4.90 -1.07 15.02
C ASP A 55 -3.45 -1.33 14.59
N GLY A 56 -2.68 -0.24 14.45
CA GLY A 56 -1.26 -0.30 14.14
C GLY A 56 -0.92 -0.69 12.71
N GLY A 57 -1.90 -0.71 11.82
CA GLY A 57 -1.70 -1.04 10.41
C GLY A 57 -1.05 0.08 9.61
N LYS A 58 -0.80 -0.22 8.34
CA LYS A 58 -0.21 0.74 7.39
C LYS A 58 -1.21 1.06 6.28
N VAL A 59 -1.20 2.31 5.82
CA VAL A 59 -1.88 2.70 4.59
C VAL A 59 -0.84 3.13 3.59
N LEU A 60 -0.88 2.55 2.41
CA LEU A 60 -0.01 2.89 1.29
C LEU A 60 -0.83 3.54 0.18
N GLY A 61 -0.37 4.69 -0.32
CA GLY A 61 -0.83 5.26 -1.57
C GLY A 61 0.14 4.84 -2.67
N ILE A 62 -0.30 3.99 -3.59
CA ILE A 62 0.57 3.32 -4.55
C ILE A 62 0.35 3.81 -5.98
N ASP A 63 1.41 3.81 -6.78
CA ASP A 63 1.30 4.01 -8.22
C ASP A 63 0.98 2.69 -8.96
N SER A 64 0.81 2.77 -10.27
CA SER A 64 0.42 1.61 -11.09
C SER A 64 1.49 0.52 -11.20
N ASP A 65 2.74 0.82 -10.86
CA ASP A 65 3.86 -0.12 -10.94
C ASP A 65 4.24 -0.74 -9.59
N TYR A 66 3.66 -0.24 -8.50
CA TYR A 66 4.07 -0.63 -7.14
C TYR A 66 3.95 -2.13 -6.88
N LEU A 67 2.82 -2.74 -7.24
CA LEU A 67 2.58 -4.16 -6.96
C LEU A 67 3.64 -5.04 -7.61
N ASP A 68 3.91 -4.82 -8.89
CA ASP A 68 4.92 -5.58 -9.62
C ASP A 68 6.34 -5.30 -9.12
N THR A 69 6.67 -4.03 -8.92
CA THR A 69 8.02 -3.61 -8.47
C THR A 69 8.33 -4.14 -7.08
N CYS A 70 7.35 -4.18 -6.20
CA CYS A 70 7.54 -4.61 -4.80
C CYS A 70 7.20 -6.08 -4.57
N GLY A 71 6.90 -6.83 -5.62
CA GLY A 71 6.69 -8.27 -5.54
C GLY A 71 5.39 -8.70 -4.89
N TYR A 72 4.34 -7.90 -5.02
CA TYR A 72 3.01 -8.28 -4.57
C TYR A 72 2.27 -9.08 -5.65
N GLN A 73 1.57 -10.11 -5.21
CA GLN A 73 0.72 -10.94 -6.05
C GLN A 73 -0.74 -10.79 -5.64
N LEU A 74 -1.61 -10.82 -6.62
CA LEU A 74 -3.05 -10.81 -6.39
C LEU A 74 -3.50 -12.19 -5.90
N VAL A 75 -4.17 -12.22 -4.76
CA VAL A 75 -4.74 -13.45 -4.18
C VAL A 75 -6.18 -13.63 -4.60
N ARG A 76 -6.97 -12.57 -4.53
CA ARG A 76 -8.39 -12.53 -4.91
C ARG A 76 -8.72 -11.16 -5.50
N GLY A 77 -9.74 -11.10 -6.35
CA GLY A 77 -10.19 -9.85 -6.94
C GLY A 77 -9.25 -9.33 -8.02
N ARG A 78 -9.00 -8.04 -8.00
CA ARG A 78 -8.21 -7.34 -9.03
C ARG A 78 -7.39 -6.20 -8.42
N GLY A 79 -6.37 -5.77 -9.16
CA GLY A 79 -5.65 -4.54 -8.86
C GLY A 79 -6.43 -3.29 -9.30
N PHE A 80 -5.80 -2.13 -9.14
CA PHE A 80 -6.37 -0.86 -9.60
C PHE A 80 -6.25 -0.72 -11.11
N ASN A 81 -7.25 -0.09 -11.72
CA ASN A 81 -7.23 0.23 -13.14
C ASN A 81 -6.93 1.72 -13.36
N GLN A 82 -6.60 2.08 -14.62
CA GLN A 82 -6.22 3.44 -14.99
C GLN A 82 -7.33 4.47 -14.67
N LYS A 83 -8.59 4.11 -14.89
CA LYS A 83 -9.72 5.01 -14.60
C LYS A 83 -9.83 5.35 -13.12
N GLU A 84 -9.47 4.42 -12.25
CA GLU A 84 -9.49 4.63 -10.80
C GLU A 84 -8.42 5.62 -10.37
N TYR A 85 -7.24 5.58 -11.00
CA TYR A 85 -6.20 6.59 -10.80
C TYR A 85 -6.63 7.97 -11.30
N VAL A 86 -7.12 8.04 -12.53
CA VAL A 86 -7.47 9.31 -13.19
C VAL A 86 -8.67 9.98 -12.52
N ASN A 87 -9.64 9.21 -12.07
CA ASN A 87 -10.89 9.71 -11.50
C ASN A 87 -10.89 9.74 -9.96
N PHE A 88 -9.73 9.54 -9.32
CA PHE A 88 -9.59 9.59 -7.87
C PHE A 88 -10.60 8.69 -7.14
N LYS A 89 -10.77 7.46 -7.64
CA LYS A 89 -11.76 6.54 -7.07
C LYS A 89 -11.31 6.03 -5.71
N LYS A 90 -12.29 5.90 -4.81
CA LYS A 90 -12.09 5.37 -3.46
C LYS A 90 -12.20 3.85 -3.48
N VAL A 91 -11.14 3.20 -3.91
CA VAL A 91 -10.98 1.74 -3.97
C VAL A 91 -9.76 1.34 -3.17
N ALA A 92 -9.78 0.14 -2.61
CA ALA A 92 -8.72 -0.35 -1.74
C ALA A 92 -8.33 -1.78 -2.08
N LEU A 93 -7.04 -2.07 -1.88
CA LEU A 93 -6.51 -3.43 -1.78
C LEU A 93 -6.14 -3.68 -0.32
N LEU A 94 -6.34 -4.90 0.13
CA LEU A 94 -5.92 -5.34 1.46
C LEU A 94 -4.85 -6.41 1.31
N ASP A 95 -3.86 -6.43 2.19
CA ASP A 95 -3.06 -7.65 2.34
C ASP A 95 -3.87 -8.69 3.13
N GLU A 96 -3.35 -9.92 3.24
CA GLU A 96 -4.08 -10.99 3.93
C GLU A 96 -4.29 -10.69 5.41
N THR A 97 -3.33 -10.04 6.06
CA THR A 97 -3.46 -9.65 7.47
C THR A 97 -4.59 -8.64 7.68
N ALA A 98 -4.65 -7.60 6.86
CA ALA A 98 -5.73 -6.61 6.92
C ALA A 98 -7.09 -7.25 6.60
N ALA A 99 -7.15 -8.09 5.56
CA ALA A 99 -8.38 -8.79 5.21
C ALA A 99 -8.90 -9.66 6.36
N ASN A 100 -8.01 -10.41 7.00
CA ASN A 100 -8.37 -11.29 8.14
C ASN A 100 -8.77 -10.51 9.40
N SER A 101 -8.34 -9.26 9.52
CA SER A 101 -8.76 -8.39 10.64
C SER A 101 -10.24 -8.03 10.58
N PHE A 102 -10.82 -7.97 9.39
CA PHE A 102 -12.17 -7.49 9.17
C PHE A 102 -13.16 -8.55 8.70
N PHE A 103 -12.68 -9.54 7.92
CA PHE A 103 -13.55 -10.42 7.14
C PHE A 103 -13.19 -11.89 7.31
N GLU A 104 -14.20 -12.73 7.10
CA GLU A 104 -13.96 -14.13 6.79
C GLU A 104 -13.37 -14.25 5.38
N LYS A 105 -12.54 -15.24 5.17
CA LYS A 105 -11.85 -15.46 3.90
C LYS A 105 -12.82 -15.55 2.72
N GLY A 106 -12.61 -14.70 1.73
CA GLY A 106 -13.43 -14.64 0.52
C GLY A 106 -14.62 -13.68 0.60
N GLU A 107 -14.90 -13.08 1.75
CA GLU A 107 -16.02 -12.15 1.91
C GLU A 107 -15.64 -10.67 1.78
N GLU A 108 -14.38 -10.38 1.58
CA GLU A 108 -13.84 -9.01 1.57
C GLU A 108 -14.20 -8.20 0.30
N LEU A 109 -14.34 -8.86 -0.85
CA LEU A 109 -14.56 -8.16 -2.13
C LEU A 109 -15.92 -7.47 -2.18
N GLY A 110 -15.91 -6.21 -2.59
CA GLY A 110 -17.10 -5.38 -2.68
C GLY A 110 -17.55 -4.76 -1.36
N LYS A 111 -16.89 -5.07 -0.25
CA LYS A 111 -17.18 -4.47 1.04
C LYS A 111 -16.58 -3.06 1.12
N THR A 112 -17.19 -2.22 1.91
CA THR A 112 -16.73 -0.85 2.13
C THR A 112 -16.07 -0.74 3.49
N ILE A 113 -14.79 -0.35 3.49
CA ILE A 113 -14.06 0.01 4.71
C ILE A 113 -13.97 1.53 4.82
N GLU A 114 -13.71 2.03 6.01
CA GLU A 114 -13.47 3.46 6.23
C GLU A 114 -12.00 3.70 6.55
N ILE A 115 -11.43 4.73 5.93
CA ILE A 115 -10.11 5.24 6.25
C ILE A 115 -10.29 6.71 6.61
N LYS A 116 -10.13 7.03 7.89
CA LYS A 116 -10.35 8.38 8.44
C LYS A 116 -11.72 8.97 8.05
N GLY A 117 -12.75 8.15 8.10
CA GLY A 117 -14.11 8.53 7.76
C GLY A 117 -14.47 8.51 6.28
N GLU A 118 -13.49 8.27 5.40
CA GLU A 118 -13.72 8.17 3.96
C GLU A 118 -13.98 6.72 3.55
N PRO A 119 -15.05 6.44 2.77
CA PRO A 119 -15.40 5.09 2.36
C PRO A 119 -14.54 4.62 1.18
N PHE A 120 -14.01 3.39 1.28
CA PHE A 120 -13.26 2.74 0.21
C PHE A 120 -13.83 1.35 -0.05
N VAL A 121 -14.07 1.02 -1.31
CA VAL A 121 -14.55 -0.31 -1.70
C VAL A 121 -13.36 -1.24 -1.90
N VAL A 122 -13.36 -2.39 -1.24
CA VAL A 122 -12.32 -3.40 -1.39
C VAL A 122 -12.49 -4.11 -2.73
N VAL A 123 -11.46 -4.04 -3.59
CA VAL A 123 -11.49 -4.63 -4.92
C VAL A 123 -10.55 -5.82 -5.07
N GLY A 124 -9.63 -6.01 -4.14
CA GLY A 124 -8.71 -7.12 -4.19
C GLY A 124 -7.97 -7.37 -2.89
N VAL A 125 -7.39 -8.56 -2.80
CA VAL A 125 -6.50 -8.99 -1.73
C VAL A 125 -5.18 -9.39 -2.34
N VAL A 126 -4.09 -8.92 -1.74
CA VAL A 126 -2.73 -9.15 -2.22
C VAL A 126 -1.88 -9.82 -1.15
N LYS A 127 -0.80 -10.43 -1.58
CA LYS A 127 0.25 -10.93 -0.68
C LYS A 127 1.61 -10.65 -1.29
N LYS A 128 2.63 -10.54 -0.46
CA LYS A 128 4.00 -10.48 -0.93
C LYS A 128 4.43 -11.86 -1.43
N SER A 129 5.10 -11.87 -2.59
CA SER A 129 5.62 -13.09 -3.19
C SER A 129 6.73 -13.69 -2.32
N ASP A 130 6.86 -15.03 -2.28
CA ASP A 130 7.91 -15.74 -1.53
C ASP A 130 9.32 -15.35 -1.98
N GLU A 131 9.48 -14.92 -3.24
CA GLU A 131 10.76 -14.43 -3.78
C GLU A 131 11.24 -13.14 -3.10
N TYR A 132 10.33 -12.42 -2.45
CA TYR A 132 10.61 -11.15 -1.77
C TYR A 132 10.61 -11.29 -0.25
N GLU A 133 10.54 -12.52 0.26
CA GLU A 133 10.71 -12.75 1.69
C GLU A 133 12.14 -12.44 2.11
N PRO A 134 12.34 -11.73 3.22
CA PRO A 134 13.68 -11.41 3.68
C PRO A 134 14.41 -12.66 4.13
N VAL A 135 15.72 -12.70 3.89
CA VAL A 135 16.58 -13.73 4.46
C VAL A 135 16.80 -13.38 5.94
N ILE A 136 16.29 -14.24 6.81
CA ILE A 136 16.37 -14.05 8.26
C ILE A 136 17.61 -14.76 8.76
N ASN A 137 18.57 -14.00 9.28
CA ASN A 137 19.87 -14.53 9.72
C ASN A 137 20.04 -14.61 11.24
N SER A 138 19.09 -14.05 11.99
CA SER A 138 19.12 -14.06 13.46
C SER A 138 17.73 -14.21 14.06
N ILE A 139 17.71 -14.60 15.35
CA ILE A 139 16.47 -14.69 16.12
C ILE A 139 15.84 -13.31 16.28
N GLU A 140 16.65 -12.26 16.44
CA GLU A 140 16.19 -10.88 16.57
C GLU A 140 15.54 -10.41 15.26
N GLU A 141 16.13 -10.70 14.11
CA GLU A 141 15.53 -10.42 12.81
C GLU A 141 14.24 -11.19 12.61
N TYR A 142 14.19 -12.44 13.04
CA TYR A 142 12.98 -13.25 13.01
C TYR A 142 11.83 -12.61 13.82
N TYR A 143 12.10 -12.23 15.06
CA TYR A 143 11.09 -11.58 15.90
C TYR A 143 10.68 -10.22 15.35
N THR A 144 11.60 -9.44 14.82
CA THR A 144 11.29 -8.14 14.21
C THR A 144 10.39 -8.31 13.00
N TYR A 145 10.69 -9.28 12.13
CA TYR A 145 9.91 -9.52 10.92
C TYR A 145 8.51 -10.06 11.22
N TYR A 146 8.42 -11.07 12.10
CA TYR A 146 7.14 -11.73 12.39
C TYR A 146 6.27 -11.02 13.42
N ASN A 147 6.83 -10.15 14.24
CA ASN A 147 6.05 -9.33 15.17
C ASN A 147 5.50 -8.05 14.55
N ASP A 148 5.96 -7.66 13.37
CA ASP A 148 5.39 -6.56 12.60
C ASP A 148 4.26 -7.06 11.68
N GLU A 149 3.34 -7.85 12.26
CA GLU A 149 2.14 -8.34 11.59
C GLU A 149 1.02 -7.30 11.56
N SER A 150 1.38 -6.07 11.26
CA SER A 150 0.38 -5.05 11.01
C SER A 150 -0.17 -5.19 9.59
N GLY A 151 -1.50 -5.17 9.46
CA GLY A 151 -2.15 -5.24 8.15
C GLY A 151 -1.82 -4.03 7.28
N ILE A 152 -1.90 -4.21 5.97
CA ILE A 152 -1.64 -3.17 4.99
C ILE A 152 -2.90 -2.93 4.17
N VAL A 153 -3.32 -1.68 4.10
CA VAL A 153 -4.37 -1.19 3.19
C VAL A 153 -3.71 -0.35 2.12
N MET A 154 -3.98 -0.65 0.86
CA MET A 154 -3.46 0.12 -0.27
C MET A 154 -4.58 0.88 -0.95
N ILE A 155 -4.33 2.15 -1.25
CA ILE A 155 -5.19 3.02 -2.05
C ILE A 155 -4.37 3.58 -3.21
N THR A 156 -5.00 4.19 -4.20
CA THR A 156 -4.24 4.85 -5.25
C THR A 156 -3.51 6.08 -4.68
N ASP A 157 -2.33 6.38 -5.18
CA ASP A 157 -1.59 7.59 -4.80
C ASP A 157 -2.36 8.87 -5.17
N SER A 158 -3.20 8.81 -6.21
CA SER A 158 -4.03 9.94 -6.63
C SER A 158 -5.07 10.33 -5.58
N VAL A 159 -5.64 9.37 -4.85
CA VAL A 159 -6.64 9.63 -3.82
C VAL A 159 -6.05 9.91 -2.44
N TRP A 160 -4.73 9.71 -2.28
CA TRP A 160 -4.03 9.92 -1.01
C TRP A 160 -4.34 11.27 -0.35
N PRO A 161 -4.28 12.42 -1.08
CA PRO A 161 -4.57 13.72 -0.47
C PRO A 161 -6.00 13.88 0.06
N VAL A 162 -6.94 13.05 -0.38
CA VAL A 162 -8.33 13.08 0.12
C VAL A 162 -8.39 12.59 1.56
N VAL A 163 -7.55 11.62 1.90
CA VAL A 163 -7.49 11.02 3.25
C VAL A 163 -6.48 11.75 4.13
N TYR A 164 -5.31 12.07 3.60
CA TYR A 164 -4.18 12.66 4.30
C TYR A 164 -3.85 14.04 3.72
N GLN A 165 -4.79 14.97 3.81
CA GLN A 165 -4.66 16.33 3.26
C GLN A 165 -3.61 17.16 3.98
N TYR A 166 -3.43 16.90 5.25
CA TYR A 166 -2.50 17.63 6.10
C TYR A 166 -1.68 16.60 6.85
N ASP A 167 -0.47 16.37 6.39
CA ASP A 167 0.53 15.66 7.19
C ASP A 167 0.96 16.62 8.31
N GLU A 168 0.25 16.52 9.42
CA GLU A 168 0.69 17.16 10.67
C GLU A 168 1.83 16.37 11.29
#